data_1ccb2ef01b58c50ca244fd824fd1c545
#
_entry.id   1ccb2ef01b58c50ca244fd824fd1c545
#
_cell.length_a   1.000
_cell.length_b   1.000
_cell.length_c   1.000
_cell.angle_alpha   90.00
_cell.angle_beta   90.00
_cell.angle_gamma   90.00
#
_symmetry.space_group_name_H-M   'P 1'
#
loop_
_entity.id
_entity.type
_entity.pdbx_description
1 polymer ?
#
loop_
_entity_poly.entity_id
_entity_poly.type
_entity_poly.pdbx_seq_one_letter_code
_entity_poly.pdbx_strand_id
1 'polypeptide(L)'
;ILERQTYDYLLDAAHNTKVILHTEIQRQNELLDIVLRNAPRYEGQKDNLINLLSTVSNTGHFSTVGLTYRGQKTLMSNGEEIDILDQDYYKRALEGEEVVEGPVILPSSGRKVVILAKPLYKGKEVIGVVHEAYDLDNATKTLLAVLNMQQDRITMIADEKGDVIMGIGNGRQGNFFKFLEQEAIGCSMTEQDLEKAIANKESGAFYYTDIFGETQYVVFAPVEVNDWYTFQIVSGTNLLADQQMLNKIARDTMGKYFLLICLCFIVIIYIWRQIEKDRLKQINAEIEGLRLTAGLMEGCMFEFDLKTCKFLIVKNTGEGTDGHNTEKQILEKLSGFITDTIAERNSICLLYTSDA
;
A
#
# COMPACT_ATOMS: atom_id res chain seq x y z
N ILE A 1 15.71 -15.12 -6.10
CA ILE A 1 14.42 -14.36 -6.18
C ILE A 1 13.99 -13.94 -4.77
N LEU A 2 14.05 -14.82 -3.77
CA LEU A 2 13.66 -14.54 -2.39
C LEU A 2 14.49 -13.41 -1.77
N GLU A 3 15.81 -13.46 -1.91
CA GLU A 3 16.73 -12.44 -1.39
C GLU A 3 16.44 -11.05 -1.96
N ARG A 4 16.16 -10.94 -3.26
CA ARG A 4 15.88 -9.66 -3.90
C ARG A 4 14.58 -9.04 -3.41
N GLN A 5 13.52 -9.84 -3.26
CA GLN A 5 12.23 -9.37 -2.72
C GLN A 5 12.38 -8.92 -1.25
N THR A 6 13.22 -9.61 -0.48
CA THR A 6 13.55 -9.26 0.89
C THR A 6 14.25 -7.91 0.97
N TYR A 7 15.25 -7.71 0.13
CA TYR A 7 15.98 -6.45 0.10
C TYR A 7 15.10 -5.28 -0.35
N ASP A 8 14.27 -5.47 -1.38
CA ASP A 8 13.32 -4.44 -1.83
C ASP A 8 12.36 -4.04 -0.69
N TYR A 9 11.81 -5.02 0.02
CA TYR A 9 10.93 -4.78 1.17
C TYR A 9 11.62 -4.05 2.33
N LEU A 10 12.87 -4.40 2.65
CA LEU A 10 13.64 -3.74 3.69
C LEU A 10 14.08 -2.33 3.29
N LEU A 11 14.38 -2.11 2.01
CA LEU A 11 14.67 -0.78 1.47
C LEU A 11 13.46 0.14 1.56
N ASP A 12 12.27 -0.35 1.24
CA ASP A 12 11.02 0.40 1.42
C ASP A 12 10.80 0.78 2.90
N ALA A 13 11.11 -0.14 3.81
CA ALA A 13 11.00 0.14 5.25
C ALA A 13 12.05 1.16 5.73
N ALA A 14 13.29 1.10 5.21
CA ALA A 14 14.32 2.10 5.47
C ALA A 14 13.89 3.47 4.92
N HIS A 15 13.32 3.51 3.73
CA HIS A 15 12.76 4.73 3.14
C HIS A 15 11.63 5.30 3.98
N ASN A 16 10.71 4.48 4.47
CA ASN A 16 9.63 4.91 5.35
C ASN A 16 10.18 5.50 6.66
N THR A 17 11.19 4.88 7.26
CA THR A 17 11.86 5.40 8.45
C THR A 17 12.47 6.79 8.21
N LYS A 18 13.15 6.97 7.06
CA LYS A 18 13.67 8.26 6.60
C LYS A 18 12.57 9.31 6.52
N VAL A 19 11.45 8.99 5.83
CA VAL A 19 10.32 9.92 5.65
C VAL A 19 9.72 10.33 7.00
N ILE A 20 9.53 9.38 7.92
CA ILE A 20 8.98 9.64 9.24
C ILE A 20 9.90 10.56 10.04
N LEU A 21 11.20 10.27 10.05
CA LEU A 21 12.17 11.11 10.78
C LEU A 21 12.28 12.50 10.18
N HIS A 22 12.35 12.61 8.86
CA HIS A 22 12.37 13.90 8.18
C HIS A 22 11.11 14.73 8.48
N THR A 23 9.94 14.10 8.43
CA THR A 23 8.66 14.76 8.76
C THR A 23 8.64 15.24 10.22
N GLU A 24 9.19 14.43 11.13
CA GLU A 24 9.25 14.82 12.56
C GLU A 24 10.19 16.01 12.77
N ILE A 25 11.37 16.02 12.18
CA ILE A 25 12.30 17.15 12.25
C ILE A 25 11.70 18.41 11.60
N GLN A 26 11.01 18.26 10.47
CA GLN A 26 10.27 19.38 9.87
C GLN A 26 9.21 19.94 10.80
N ARG A 27 8.43 19.07 11.44
CA ARG A 27 7.40 19.46 12.41
C ARG A 27 8.00 20.24 13.58
N GLN A 28 9.14 19.80 14.12
CA GLN A 28 9.84 20.53 15.18
C GLN A 28 10.36 21.88 14.68
N ASN A 29 10.91 21.93 13.48
CA ASN A 29 11.33 23.19 12.86
C ASN A 29 10.19 24.20 12.70
N GLU A 30 8.99 23.74 12.32
CA GLU A 30 7.79 24.59 12.22
C GLU A 30 7.36 25.13 13.60
N LEU A 31 7.50 24.33 14.66
CA LEU A 31 7.24 24.77 16.03
C LEU A 31 8.22 25.87 16.47
N LEU A 32 9.52 25.73 16.14
CA LEU A 32 10.50 26.81 16.40
C LEU A 32 10.18 28.09 15.62
N ASP A 33 9.66 27.96 14.38
CA ASP A 33 9.25 29.13 13.60
C ASP A 33 8.11 29.91 14.22
N ILE A 34 7.24 29.26 15.02
CA ILE A 34 6.21 29.96 15.82
C ILE A 34 6.87 30.85 16.87
N VAL A 35 7.92 30.35 17.53
CA VAL A 35 8.68 31.16 18.50
C VAL A 35 9.37 32.31 17.78
N LEU A 36 10.07 32.06 16.70
CA LEU A 36 10.79 33.08 15.92
C LEU A 36 9.89 34.24 15.47
N ARG A 37 8.67 33.93 15.04
CA ARG A 37 7.70 34.96 14.59
C ARG A 37 7.10 35.77 15.74
N ASN A 38 6.96 35.20 16.92
CA ASN A 38 6.25 35.84 18.02
C ASN A 38 7.18 36.40 19.10
N ALA A 39 8.35 35.83 19.35
CA ALA A 39 9.28 36.26 20.37
C ALA A 39 9.65 37.76 20.29
N PRO A 40 9.89 38.39 19.12
CA PRO A 40 10.20 39.81 19.04
C PRO A 40 9.11 40.73 19.59
N ARG A 41 7.84 40.29 19.61
CA ARG A 41 6.70 41.08 20.18
C ARG A 41 6.71 41.10 21.70
N TYR A 42 7.37 40.15 22.32
CA TYR A 42 7.44 39.97 23.76
C TYR A 42 8.83 40.29 24.32
N GLU A 43 9.68 40.98 23.53
CA GLU A 43 11.02 41.41 23.97
C GLU A 43 10.88 42.21 25.30
N GLY A 44 11.60 41.80 26.34
CA GLY A 44 11.52 42.40 27.69
C GLY A 44 10.32 41.92 28.54
N GLN A 45 9.43 41.08 28.02
CA GLN A 45 8.25 40.57 28.74
C GLN A 45 8.46 39.10 29.10
N LYS A 46 9.23 38.83 30.15
CA LYS A 46 9.69 37.47 30.52
C LYS A 46 8.54 36.47 30.64
N ASP A 47 7.44 36.83 31.29
CA ASP A 47 6.31 35.91 31.51
C ASP A 47 5.62 35.54 30.20
N ASN A 48 5.47 36.47 29.27
CA ASN A 48 4.90 36.20 27.96
C ASN A 48 5.81 35.31 27.10
N LEU A 49 7.14 35.51 27.22
CA LEU A 49 8.12 34.63 26.57
C LEU A 49 8.06 33.20 27.13
N ILE A 50 8.01 33.04 28.46
CA ILE A 50 7.86 31.72 29.10
C ILE A 50 6.57 31.05 28.62
N ASN A 51 5.45 31.77 28.58
CA ASN A 51 4.18 31.23 28.09
C ASN A 51 4.26 30.78 26.62
N LEU A 52 4.91 31.55 25.75
CA LEU A 52 5.14 31.20 24.37
C LEU A 52 5.99 29.91 24.26
N LEU A 53 7.15 29.89 24.94
CA LEU A 53 8.09 28.77 24.91
C LEU A 53 7.45 27.49 25.48
N SER A 54 6.72 27.62 26.62
CA SER A 54 6.03 26.47 27.24
C SER A 54 4.90 25.91 26.36
N THR A 55 4.16 26.80 25.68
CA THR A 55 3.12 26.37 24.73
C THR A 55 3.71 25.57 23.59
N VAL A 56 4.82 26.03 22.99
CA VAL A 56 5.50 25.32 21.91
C VAL A 56 6.11 24.03 22.40
N SER A 57 6.79 24.03 23.55
CA SER A 57 7.37 22.84 24.18
C SER A 57 6.30 21.74 24.43
N ASN A 58 5.15 22.13 24.98
CA ASN A 58 4.04 21.20 25.24
C ASN A 58 3.43 20.64 23.95
N THR A 59 3.39 21.45 22.88
CA THR A 59 2.91 20.99 21.55
C THR A 59 3.88 20.01 20.91
N GLY A 60 5.19 20.22 21.10
CA GLY A 60 6.25 19.33 20.64
C GLY A 60 6.30 17.97 21.36
N HIS A 61 5.59 17.82 22.47
CA HIS A 61 5.44 16.63 23.32
C HIS A 61 6.72 16.10 23.99
N PHE A 62 7.92 16.41 23.48
CA PHE A 62 9.17 15.78 23.94
C PHE A 62 10.35 16.72 24.06
N SER A 63 10.12 18.02 23.86
CA SER A 63 11.18 18.99 23.74
C SER A 63 11.15 20.03 24.87
N THR A 64 12.33 20.55 25.20
CA THR A 64 12.46 21.79 25.96
C THR A 64 12.94 22.88 25.01
N VAL A 65 12.22 23.99 24.96
CA VAL A 65 12.52 25.11 24.07
C VAL A 65 13.17 26.24 24.88
N GLY A 66 14.21 26.82 24.31
CA GLY A 66 14.94 27.96 24.89
C GLY A 66 15.10 29.10 23.91
N LEU A 67 15.13 30.31 24.44
CA LEU A 67 15.40 31.52 23.70
C LEU A 67 16.58 32.26 24.36
N THR A 68 17.60 32.55 23.54
CA THR A 68 18.83 33.27 23.98
C THR A 68 18.96 34.53 23.16
N TYR A 69 18.85 35.69 23.78
CA TYR A 69 19.29 36.91 23.12
C TYR A 69 20.82 37.02 23.18
N ARG A 70 21.40 37.73 22.22
CA ARG A 70 22.85 37.85 22.08
C ARG A 70 23.49 38.35 23.39
N GLY A 71 24.42 37.53 23.92
CA GLY A 71 25.14 37.86 25.18
C GLY A 71 24.33 37.72 26.45
N GLN A 72 23.14 37.16 26.41
CA GLN A 72 22.29 36.89 27.58
C GLN A 72 22.21 35.39 27.86
N LYS A 73 21.78 35.04 29.07
CA LYS A 73 21.41 33.68 29.40
C LYS A 73 20.18 33.24 28.64
N THR A 74 20.08 31.97 28.39
CA THR A 74 18.93 31.37 27.76
C THR A 74 17.76 31.29 28.71
N LEU A 75 16.63 31.83 28.30
CA LEU A 75 15.35 31.61 28.95
C LEU A 75 14.74 30.32 28.45
N MET A 76 14.54 29.35 29.34
CA MET A 76 13.93 28.05 29.01
C MET A 76 12.41 28.06 29.19
N SER A 77 11.73 27.13 28.54
CA SER A 77 10.27 26.96 28.60
C SER A 77 9.72 26.69 30.02
N ASN A 78 10.56 26.16 30.92
CA ASN A 78 10.22 25.94 32.32
C ASN A 78 10.52 27.19 33.22
N GLY A 79 10.98 28.31 32.64
CA GLY A 79 11.33 29.53 33.32
C GLY A 79 12.74 29.57 33.90
N GLU A 80 13.52 28.49 33.78
CA GLU A 80 14.93 28.48 34.19
C GLU A 80 15.78 29.30 33.22
N GLU A 81 16.90 29.78 33.72
CA GLU A 81 17.93 30.45 32.93
C GLU A 81 19.22 29.65 32.95
N ILE A 82 19.65 29.21 31.76
CA ILE A 82 20.87 28.42 31.56
C ILE A 82 21.87 29.21 30.71
N ASP A 83 23.14 28.87 30.82
CA ASP A 83 24.19 29.42 29.97
C ASP A 83 24.57 28.43 28.87
N ILE A 84 24.44 28.87 27.61
CA ILE A 84 24.81 28.10 26.43
C ILE A 84 25.75 28.83 25.50
N LEU A 85 26.30 30.00 25.96
CA LEU A 85 27.07 30.91 25.11
C LEU A 85 28.32 30.22 24.50
N ASP A 86 28.87 29.22 25.19
CA ASP A 86 30.03 28.47 24.74
C ASP A 86 29.70 27.28 23.81
N GLN A 87 28.42 26.94 23.69
CA GLN A 87 28.00 25.81 22.86
C GLN A 87 28.18 26.11 21.37
N ASP A 88 28.62 25.10 20.61
CA ASP A 88 28.92 25.22 19.18
C ASP A 88 27.66 25.54 18.37
N TYR A 89 26.57 24.85 18.61
CA TYR A 89 25.28 25.06 17.93
C TYR A 89 24.76 26.49 18.12
N TYR A 90 25.03 27.13 19.31
CA TYR A 90 24.63 28.49 19.56
C TYR A 90 25.48 29.46 18.72
N LYS A 91 26.80 29.28 18.67
CA LYS A 91 27.72 30.11 17.88
C LYS A 91 27.38 30.07 16.40
N ARG A 92 27.17 28.88 15.85
CA ARG A 92 26.79 28.69 14.47
C ARG A 92 25.44 29.32 14.14
N ALA A 93 24.44 29.12 15.00
CA ALA A 93 23.13 29.74 14.82
C ALA A 93 23.19 31.27 14.92
N LEU A 94 24.07 31.81 15.74
CA LEU A 94 24.28 33.25 15.84
C LEU A 94 24.93 33.87 14.60
N GLU A 95 25.64 33.04 13.79
CA GLU A 95 26.19 33.39 12.47
C GLU A 95 25.15 33.27 11.36
N GLY A 96 23.93 32.80 11.65
CA GLY A 96 22.81 32.73 10.74
C GLY A 96 22.54 31.34 10.18
N GLU A 97 23.19 30.30 10.72
CA GLU A 97 23.00 28.90 10.29
C GLU A 97 21.79 28.30 11.04
N GLU A 98 20.97 27.49 10.32
CA GLU A 98 20.02 26.57 10.96
C GLU A 98 20.77 25.29 11.30
N VAL A 99 20.85 24.98 12.59
CA VAL A 99 21.70 23.89 13.10
C VAL A 99 20.83 22.75 13.58
N VAL A 100 21.19 21.52 13.14
CA VAL A 100 20.78 20.28 13.77
C VAL A 100 22.04 19.63 14.32
N GLU A 101 22.14 19.47 15.63
CA GLU A 101 23.33 18.92 16.29
C GLU A 101 22.93 17.78 17.22
N GLY A 102 23.68 16.71 17.20
CA GLY A 102 23.50 15.59 18.12
C GLY A 102 23.85 14.25 17.53
N PRO A 103 23.80 13.23 18.36
CA PRO A 103 23.23 13.22 19.72
C PRO A 103 24.11 13.93 20.75
N VAL A 104 23.50 14.73 21.61
CA VAL A 104 24.17 15.40 22.74
C VAL A 104 23.60 14.82 24.04
N ILE A 105 24.48 14.57 25.03
CA ILE A 105 24.03 14.18 26.36
C ILE A 105 23.91 15.47 27.22
N LEU A 106 22.69 15.77 27.65
CA LEU A 106 22.46 16.93 28.53
C LEU A 106 23.09 16.67 29.90
N PRO A 107 24.06 17.54 30.37
CA PRO A 107 24.72 17.34 31.66
C PRO A 107 23.75 17.34 32.84
N SER A 108 22.65 18.10 32.75
CA SER A 108 21.67 18.28 33.83
C SER A 108 20.79 17.06 34.06
N SER A 109 20.54 16.24 33.03
CA SER A 109 19.58 15.13 33.09
C SER A 109 20.13 13.79 32.63
N GLY A 110 21.31 13.76 31.99
CA GLY A 110 21.88 12.57 31.36
C GLY A 110 21.10 12.10 30.15
N ARG A 111 20.08 12.83 29.68
CA ARG A 111 19.25 12.46 28.52
C ARG A 111 19.99 12.72 27.23
N LYS A 112 19.80 11.83 26.28
CA LYS A 112 20.31 11.94 24.91
C LYS A 112 19.31 12.76 24.10
N VAL A 113 19.75 13.89 23.54
CA VAL A 113 18.90 14.81 22.77
C VAL A 113 19.53 15.16 21.44
N VAL A 114 18.69 15.61 20.50
CA VAL A 114 19.12 16.37 19.31
C VAL A 114 18.78 17.82 19.54
N ILE A 115 19.72 18.70 19.26
CA ILE A 115 19.52 20.15 19.34
C ILE A 115 19.13 20.66 17.97
N LEU A 116 17.99 21.32 17.90
CA LEU A 116 17.58 22.12 16.75
C LEU A 116 17.76 23.58 17.13
N ALA A 117 18.55 24.36 16.42
CA ALA A 117 18.79 25.76 16.72
C ALA A 117 18.62 26.63 15.46
N LYS A 118 17.90 27.74 15.64
CA LYS A 118 17.62 28.69 14.56
C LYS A 118 17.92 30.13 14.99
N PRO A 119 18.45 30.96 14.06
CA PRO A 119 18.71 32.35 14.30
C PRO A 119 17.41 33.14 14.45
N LEU A 120 17.36 33.99 15.48
CA LEU A 120 16.31 34.98 15.67
C LEU A 120 16.70 36.30 15.03
N TYR A 121 15.95 36.72 14.02
CA TYR A 121 16.22 37.94 13.27
C TYR A 121 15.38 39.13 13.73
N LYS A 122 16.02 40.31 13.71
CA LYS A 122 15.35 41.63 13.75
C LYS A 122 15.77 42.40 12.50
N GLY A 123 14.92 42.43 11.50
CA GLY A 123 15.29 42.88 10.16
C GLY A 123 16.30 41.92 9.49
N LYS A 124 17.54 42.41 9.28
CA LYS A 124 18.63 41.57 8.69
C LYS A 124 19.65 41.11 9.73
N GLU A 125 19.52 41.53 10.96
CA GLU A 125 20.50 41.24 12.02
C GLU A 125 20.03 40.07 12.88
N VAL A 126 20.93 39.12 13.19
CA VAL A 126 20.67 38.05 14.15
C VAL A 126 20.84 38.61 15.55
N ILE A 127 19.72 38.71 16.27
CA ILE A 127 19.66 39.25 17.64
C ILE A 127 19.66 38.16 18.72
N GLY A 128 19.55 36.91 18.36
CA GLY A 128 19.50 35.79 19.29
C GLY A 128 19.34 34.47 18.58
N VAL A 129 19.11 33.43 19.36
CA VAL A 129 18.93 32.04 18.90
C VAL A 129 17.76 31.42 19.64
N VAL A 130 16.86 30.76 18.90
CA VAL A 130 15.86 29.87 19.46
C VAL A 130 16.38 28.45 19.29
N HIS A 131 16.35 27.64 20.33
CA HIS A 131 16.77 26.25 20.25
C HIS A 131 15.79 25.34 20.96
N GLU A 132 15.82 24.11 20.54
CA GLU A 132 15.03 23.00 21.10
C GLU A 132 15.97 21.84 21.41
N ALA A 133 15.80 21.24 22.58
CA ALA A 133 16.43 19.98 22.93
C ALA A 133 15.40 18.85 22.79
N TYR A 134 15.45 18.14 21.66
CA TYR A 134 14.53 17.07 21.32
C TYR A 134 14.96 15.75 21.94
N ASP A 135 14.14 15.20 22.84
CA ASP A 135 14.44 13.98 23.60
C ASP A 135 14.34 12.74 22.73
N LEU A 136 15.48 12.09 22.46
CA LEU A 136 15.58 10.93 21.58
C LEU A 136 14.93 9.67 22.15
N ASP A 137 14.91 9.49 23.46
CA ASP A 137 14.31 8.32 24.09
C ASP A 137 12.77 8.35 23.94
N ASN A 138 12.19 9.53 24.09
CA ASN A 138 10.77 9.75 23.89
C ASN A 138 10.39 9.74 22.40
N ALA A 139 11.21 10.31 21.54
CA ALA A 139 11.05 10.24 20.08
C ALA A 139 11.05 8.79 19.60
N THR A 140 11.99 7.99 20.09
CA THR A 140 12.09 6.57 19.78
C THR A 140 10.79 5.82 20.13
N LYS A 141 10.19 6.09 21.31
CA LYS A 141 8.91 5.46 21.71
C LYS A 141 7.76 5.83 20.79
N THR A 142 7.73 7.09 20.32
CA THR A 142 6.68 7.57 19.40
C THR A 142 6.86 6.99 18.01
N LEU A 143 8.08 6.95 17.50
CA LEU A 143 8.41 6.28 16.24
C LEU A 143 8.11 4.79 16.30
N LEU A 144 8.36 4.14 17.46
CA LEU A 144 7.97 2.75 17.72
C LEU A 144 6.45 2.56 17.55
N ALA A 145 5.64 3.45 18.06
CA ALA A 145 4.19 3.34 17.94
C ALA A 145 3.73 3.37 16.48
N VAL A 146 4.41 4.12 15.62
CA VAL A 146 4.09 4.26 14.19
C VAL A 146 4.69 3.11 13.36
N LEU A 147 5.91 2.65 13.71
CA LEU A 147 6.63 1.60 12.98
C LEU A 147 6.33 0.19 13.51
N ASN A 148 5.66 0.06 14.66
CA ASN A 148 5.52 -1.16 15.46
C ASN A 148 4.51 -2.18 14.93
N MET A 149 4.32 -2.25 13.63
CA MET A 149 3.54 -3.34 13.03
C MET A 149 4.33 -4.65 12.87
N GLN A 150 5.62 -4.68 13.20
CA GLN A 150 6.45 -5.89 13.06
C GLN A 150 7.40 -6.03 14.26
N GLN A 151 7.05 -6.90 15.20
CA GLN A 151 7.77 -7.11 16.49
C GLN A 151 9.20 -7.67 16.35
N ASP A 152 9.59 -8.17 15.17
CA ASP A 152 10.83 -8.93 14.99
C ASP A 152 11.88 -8.20 14.12
N ARG A 153 11.72 -6.88 13.99
CA ARG A 153 12.65 -6.04 13.24
C ARG A 153 13.42 -5.12 14.19
N ILE A 154 14.72 -5.02 14.00
CA ILE A 154 15.57 -4.02 14.65
C ILE A 154 15.73 -2.85 13.69
N THR A 155 15.27 -1.68 14.08
CA THR A 155 15.53 -0.43 13.36
C THR A 155 16.44 0.41 14.21
N MET A 156 17.53 0.89 13.65
CA MET A 156 18.42 1.83 14.32
C MET A 156 18.83 2.96 13.38
N ILE A 157 19.11 4.10 13.97
CA ILE A 157 19.68 5.27 13.30
C ILE A 157 21.06 5.48 13.95
N ALA A 158 22.08 5.56 13.14
CA ALA A 158 23.45 5.80 13.57
C ALA A 158 24.06 6.93 12.73
N ASP A 159 25.13 7.54 13.26
CA ASP A 159 25.94 8.50 12.51
C ASP A 159 26.90 7.79 11.54
N GLU A 160 27.69 8.56 10.80
CA GLU A 160 28.69 8.06 9.86
C GLU A 160 29.78 7.18 10.51
N LYS A 161 29.98 7.30 11.83
CA LYS A 161 30.93 6.51 12.60
C LYS A 161 30.31 5.25 13.19
N GLY A 162 29.01 5.02 12.92
CA GLY A 162 28.26 3.89 13.43
C GLY A 162 27.77 4.07 14.86
N ASP A 163 27.92 5.26 15.48
CA ASP A 163 27.42 5.49 16.84
C ASP A 163 25.88 5.59 16.80
N VAL A 164 25.23 4.70 17.54
CA VAL A 164 23.77 4.59 17.54
C VAL A 164 23.14 5.81 18.23
N ILE A 165 22.37 6.54 17.45
CA ILE A 165 21.61 7.73 17.87
C ILE A 165 20.28 7.30 18.46
N MET A 166 19.52 6.50 17.71
CA MET A 166 18.22 5.96 18.08
C MET A 166 18.15 4.47 17.72
N GLY A 167 17.47 3.66 18.52
CA GLY A 167 17.25 2.26 18.22
C GLY A 167 15.82 1.83 18.59
N ILE A 168 15.21 1.01 17.76
CA ILE A 168 13.88 0.45 17.88
C ILE A 168 13.98 -1.07 17.92
N GLY A 169 13.20 -1.70 18.80
CA GLY A 169 13.29 -3.14 19.07
C GLY A 169 14.21 -3.42 20.24
N ASN A 170 14.89 -4.55 20.26
CA ASN A 170 15.95 -4.85 21.24
C ASN A 170 17.17 -3.93 21.02
N GLY A 171 16.88 -2.66 20.72
CA GLY A 171 17.73 -1.61 20.24
C GLY A 171 19.03 -1.51 21.03
N ARG A 172 20.09 -1.80 20.36
CA ARG A 172 21.42 -1.82 20.93
C ARG A 172 21.89 -0.38 21.03
N GLN A 173 22.24 0.00 22.24
CA GLN A 173 23.02 1.23 22.48
C GLN A 173 24.48 0.91 22.17
N GLY A 174 25.19 1.85 21.60
CA GLY A 174 26.63 1.69 21.32
C GLY A 174 26.98 2.01 19.87
N ASN A 175 27.95 1.31 19.35
CA ASN A 175 28.43 1.47 17.97
C ASN A 175 28.11 0.26 17.12
N PHE A 176 27.48 0.49 15.97
CA PHE A 176 26.99 -0.56 15.08
C PHE A 176 28.13 -1.39 14.46
N PHE A 177 29.26 -0.78 14.12
CA PHE A 177 30.39 -1.52 13.56
C PHE A 177 31.02 -2.46 14.58
N LYS A 178 31.21 -1.98 15.81
CA LYS A 178 31.68 -2.82 16.91
C LYS A 178 30.71 -3.95 17.23
N PHE A 179 29.43 -3.69 17.09
CA PHE A 179 28.41 -4.71 17.21
C PHE A 179 28.59 -5.81 16.14
N LEU A 180 28.80 -5.43 14.86
CA LEU A 180 29.04 -6.40 13.80
C LEU A 180 30.31 -7.24 14.04
N GLU A 181 31.41 -6.62 14.49
CA GLU A 181 32.64 -7.34 14.85
C GLU A 181 32.42 -8.39 15.93
N GLN A 182 31.54 -8.13 16.90
CA GLN A 182 31.31 -9.03 18.05
C GLN A 182 30.30 -10.13 17.76
N GLU A 183 29.30 -9.87 16.96
CA GLU A 183 28.14 -10.74 16.77
C GLU A 183 28.16 -11.50 15.45
N ALA A 184 28.91 -11.02 14.43
CA ALA A 184 28.94 -11.63 13.12
C ALA A 184 30.08 -12.63 13.00
N ILE A 185 29.76 -13.89 12.70
CA ILE A 185 30.76 -14.92 12.36
C ILE A 185 31.23 -14.76 10.91
N GLY A 186 30.34 -14.28 10.03
CA GLY A 186 30.62 -14.02 8.63
C GLY A 186 29.67 -12.94 8.07
N CYS A 187 30.24 -12.06 7.27
CA CYS A 187 29.50 -10.94 6.67
C CYS A 187 29.70 -10.95 5.14
N SER A 188 28.64 -10.68 4.39
CA SER A 188 28.69 -10.60 2.92
C SER A 188 29.26 -9.28 2.40
N MET A 189 29.41 -8.29 3.25
CA MET A 189 30.04 -6.99 2.98
C MET A 189 31.17 -6.76 3.98
N THR A 190 32.29 -6.25 3.54
CA THR A 190 33.39 -5.91 4.45
C THR A 190 33.08 -4.59 5.16
N GLU A 191 33.66 -4.38 6.35
CA GLU A 191 33.53 -3.11 7.08
C GLU A 191 33.98 -1.93 6.22
N GLN A 192 35.11 -2.07 5.52
CA GLN A 192 35.64 -1.03 4.62
C GLN A 192 34.69 -0.69 3.46
N ASP A 193 33.97 -1.67 2.91
CA ASP A 193 33.02 -1.43 1.84
C ASP A 193 31.77 -0.73 2.40
N LEU A 194 31.33 -1.08 3.61
CA LEU A 194 30.22 -0.41 4.30
C LEU A 194 30.59 1.05 4.64
N GLU A 195 31.77 1.29 5.20
CA GLU A 195 32.26 2.65 5.46
C GLU A 195 32.34 3.50 4.18
N LYS A 196 32.83 2.93 3.08
CA LYS A 196 32.86 3.63 1.78
C LYS A 196 31.47 3.95 1.27
N ALA A 197 30.52 3.03 1.36
CA ALA A 197 29.16 3.25 0.94
C ALA A 197 28.50 4.38 1.77
N ILE A 198 28.76 4.40 3.09
CA ILE A 198 28.31 5.46 3.98
C ILE A 198 28.95 6.80 3.60
N ALA A 199 30.26 6.85 3.41
CA ALA A 199 30.95 8.08 3.00
C ALA A 199 30.48 8.62 1.65
N ASN A 200 30.06 7.74 0.74
CA ASN A 200 29.47 8.11 -0.57
C ASN A 200 27.99 8.43 -0.54
N LYS A 201 27.34 8.36 0.62
CA LYS A 201 25.88 8.53 0.79
C LYS A 201 25.05 7.54 -0.02
N GLU A 202 25.53 6.30 -0.14
CA GLU A 202 24.86 5.22 -0.84
C GLU A 202 23.94 4.44 0.08
N SER A 203 22.87 3.89 -0.50
CA SER A 203 22.03 2.87 0.15
C SER A 203 22.53 1.49 -0.24
N GLY A 204 22.43 0.54 0.65
CA GLY A 204 22.86 -0.82 0.36
C GLY A 204 22.20 -1.87 1.24
N ALA A 205 22.57 -3.11 0.96
CA ALA A 205 22.08 -4.25 1.70
C ALA A 205 23.17 -5.32 1.77
N PHE A 206 23.23 -6.00 2.92
CA PHE A 206 24.12 -7.12 3.15
C PHE A 206 23.47 -8.10 4.13
N TYR A 207 24.10 -9.25 4.32
CA TYR A 207 23.71 -10.19 5.37
C TYR A 207 24.93 -10.59 6.20
N TYR A 208 24.66 -10.95 7.43
CA TYR A 208 25.67 -11.59 8.28
C TYR A 208 25.08 -12.82 8.98
N THR A 209 25.93 -13.76 9.35
CA THR A 209 25.55 -14.89 10.19
C THR A 209 25.93 -14.55 11.62
N ASP A 210 24.97 -14.62 12.55
CA ASP A 210 25.22 -14.32 13.95
C ASP A 210 25.88 -15.48 14.68
N ILE A 211 26.24 -15.26 15.95
CA ILE A 211 26.90 -16.26 16.80
C ILE A 211 26.05 -17.53 17.05
N PHE A 212 24.73 -17.47 16.77
CA PHE A 212 23.81 -18.60 16.87
C PHE A 212 23.67 -19.37 15.54
N GLY A 213 24.33 -18.92 14.48
CA GLY A 213 24.27 -19.50 13.15
C GLY A 213 23.07 -19.05 12.35
N GLU A 214 22.36 -18.02 12.80
CA GLU A 214 21.19 -17.45 12.10
C GLU A 214 21.61 -16.36 11.12
N THR A 215 21.02 -16.36 9.92
CA THR A 215 21.30 -15.31 8.93
C THR A 215 20.45 -14.08 9.23
N GLN A 216 21.12 -12.94 9.38
CA GLN A 216 20.53 -11.64 9.61
C GLN A 216 20.69 -10.80 8.33
N TYR A 217 19.61 -10.28 7.80
CA TYR A 217 19.61 -9.39 6.65
C TYR A 217 19.60 -7.94 7.11
N VAL A 218 20.50 -7.15 6.57
CA VAL A 218 20.68 -5.73 6.91
C VAL A 218 20.49 -4.89 5.66
N VAL A 219 19.72 -3.82 5.81
CA VAL A 219 19.63 -2.76 4.83
C VAL A 219 19.99 -1.44 5.49
N PHE A 220 20.75 -0.62 4.79
CA PHE A 220 21.11 0.71 5.24
C PHE A 220 20.82 1.76 4.17
N ALA A 221 20.41 2.94 4.62
CA ALA A 221 20.11 4.08 3.74
C ALA A 221 20.37 5.41 4.46
N PRO A 222 20.81 6.46 3.76
CA PRO A 222 21.00 7.79 4.33
C PRO A 222 19.65 8.40 4.70
N VAL A 223 19.61 9.11 5.82
CA VAL A 223 18.41 9.78 6.34
C VAL A 223 18.27 11.21 5.82
N GLU A 224 19.32 11.75 5.19
CA GLU A 224 19.40 13.15 4.71
C GLU A 224 19.35 14.21 5.84
N VAL A 225 19.70 13.79 7.04
CA VAL A 225 19.86 14.68 8.21
C VAL A 225 21.20 14.35 8.84
N ASN A 226 22.09 15.31 9.01
CA ASN A 226 23.38 15.21 9.71
C ASN A 226 24.23 13.99 9.35
N ASP A 227 24.23 13.56 8.11
CA ASP A 227 24.95 12.36 7.66
C ASP A 227 24.58 11.09 8.45
N TRP A 228 23.34 11.03 8.96
CA TRP A 228 22.80 9.86 9.64
C TRP A 228 22.33 8.80 8.66
N TYR A 229 22.37 7.56 9.14
CA TYR A 229 21.95 6.38 8.42
C TYR A 229 20.90 5.60 9.20
N THR A 230 19.90 5.11 8.53
CA THR A 230 19.00 4.10 9.08
C THR A 230 19.53 2.70 8.72
N PHE A 231 19.55 1.81 9.70
CA PHE A 231 19.83 0.40 9.54
C PHE A 231 18.60 -0.40 9.94
N GLN A 232 18.20 -1.32 9.06
CA GLN A 232 17.10 -2.25 9.29
C GLN A 232 17.66 -3.66 9.32
N ILE A 233 17.46 -4.40 10.44
CA ILE A 233 17.94 -5.76 10.59
C ILE A 233 16.75 -6.69 10.79
N VAL A 234 16.69 -7.77 10.03
CA VAL A 234 15.64 -8.79 10.11
C VAL A 234 16.26 -10.16 10.07
N SER A 235 15.82 -11.03 10.96
CA SER A 235 16.21 -12.43 10.94
C SER A 235 15.63 -13.16 9.72
N GLY A 236 16.42 -14.05 9.12
CA GLY A 236 15.99 -14.89 8.01
C GLY A 236 14.82 -15.81 8.37
N THR A 237 14.74 -16.27 9.61
CA THR A 237 13.62 -17.12 10.10
C THR A 237 12.33 -16.35 10.17
N ASN A 238 12.35 -15.09 10.61
CA ASN A 238 11.19 -14.23 10.68
C ASN A 238 10.67 -13.86 9.30
N LEU A 239 11.57 -13.59 8.37
CA LEU A 239 11.25 -13.34 6.96
C LEU A 239 10.51 -14.50 6.31
N LEU A 240 10.94 -15.73 6.57
CA LEU A 240 10.27 -16.94 6.07
C LEU A 240 8.89 -17.12 6.71
N ALA A 241 8.75 -16.83 8.00
CA ALA A 241 7.48 -16.91 8.70
C ALA A 241 6.46 -15.89 8.17
N ASP A 242 6.87 -14.64 7.96
CA ASP A 242 6.03 -13.58 7.38
C ASP A 242 5.57 -13.92 5.97
N GLN A 243 6.47 -14.44 5.13
CA GLN A 243 6.11 -14.88 3.77
C GLN A 243 5.13 -16.06 3.77
N GLN A 244 5.30 -17.03 4.69
CA GLN A 244 4.37 -18.15 4.83
C GLN A 244 2.99 -17.66 5.27
N MET A 245 2.94 -16.71 6.19
CA MET A 245 1.69 -16.09 6.65
C MET A 245 0.99 -15.32 5.52
N LEU A 246 1.71 -14.48 4.77
CA LEU A 246 1.19 -13.76 3.62
C LEU A 246 0.68 -14.71 2.53
N ASN A 247 1.43 -15.77 2.21
CA ASN A 247 1.01 -16.80 1.25
C ASN A 247 -0.23 -17.56 1.71
N LYS A 248 -0.39 -17.79 3.02
CA LYS A 248 -1.58 -18.41 3.59
C LYS A 248 -2.79 -17.49 3.46
N ILE A 249 -2.65 -16.21 3.83
CA ILE A 249 -3.72 -15.20 3.70
C ILE A 249 -4.12 -15.03 2.23
N ALA A 250 -3.15 -14.95 1.32
CA ALA A 250 -3.40 -14.84 -0.12
C ALA A 250 -4.18 -16.05 -0.65
N ARG A 251 -3.78 -17.28 -0.28
CA ARG A 251 -4.49 -18.52 -0.67
C ARG A 251 -5.90 -18.57 -0.12
N ASP A 252 -6.08 -18.23 1.16
CA ASP A 252 -7.41 -18.24 1.80
C ASP A 252 -8.34 -17.19 1.15
N THR A 253 -7.79 -16.03 0.82
CA THR A 253 -8.53 -14.95 0.15
C THR A 253 -8.89 -15.32 -1.29
N MET A 254 -7.92 -15.85 -2.06
CA MET A 254 -8.18 -16.37 -3.42
C MET A 254 -9.22 -17.50 -3.42
N GLY A 255 -9.15 -18.41 -2.43
CA GLY A 255 -10.13 -19.48 -2.26
C GLY A 255 -11.54 -18.96 -2.05
N LYS A 256 -11.71 -17.92 -1.23
CA LYS A 256 -13.01 -17.26 -1.01
C LYS A 256 -13.55 -16.60 -2.27
N TYR A 257 -12.72 -15.88 -3.01
CA TYR A 257 -13.14 -15.27 -4.28
C TYR A 257 -13.49 -16.33 -5.33
N PHE A 258 -12.72 -17.42 -5.40
CA PHE A 258 -13.03 -18.53 -6.30
C PHE A 258 -14.39 -19.16 -6.00
N LEU A 259 -14.68 -19.41 -4.72
CA LEU A 259 -15.99 -19.92 -4.27
C LEU A 259 -17.13 -18.96 -4.64
N LEU A 260 -16.94 -17.66 -4.44
CA LEU A 260 -17.93 -16.64 -4.82
C LEU A 260 -18.21 -16.67 -6.32
N ILE A 261 -17.18 -16.75 -7.15
CA ILE A 261 -17.30 -16.83 -8.60
C ILE A 261 -18.06 -18.10 -9.01
N CYS A 262 -17.73 -19.25 -8.43
CA CYS A 262 -18.44 -20.51 -8.68
C CYS A 262 -19.92 -20.39 -8.33
N LEU A 263 -20.24 -19.75 -7.20
CA LEU A 263 -21.62 -19.54 -6.77
C LEU A 263 -22.39 -18.65 -7.76
N CYS A 264 -21.75 -17.57 -8.25
CA CYS A 264 -22.32 -16.73 -9.30
C CYS A 264 -22.59 -17.52 -10.59
N PHE A 265 -21.69 -18.38 -11.02
CA PHE A 265 -21.90 -19.23 -12.18
C PHE A 265 -23.06 -20.20 -11.99
N ILE A 266 -23.21 -20.82 -10.81
CA ILE A 266 -24.34 -21.70 -10.49
C ILE A 266 -25.68 -20.92 -10.57
N VAL A 267 -25.72 -19.70 -10.04
CA VAL A 267 -26.92 -18.85 -10.10
C VAL A 267 -27.25 -18.48 -11.55
N ILE A 268 -26.24 -18.11 -12.36
CA ILE A 268 -26.43 -17.79 -13.78
C ILE A 268 -26.98 -19.00 -14.55
N ILE A 269 -26.41 -20.19 -14.34
CA ILE A 269 -26.88 -21.44 -14.97
C ILE A 269 -28.32 -21.76 -14.52
N TYR A 270 -28.65 -21.55 -13.25
CA TYR A 270 -30.00 -21.76 -12.75
C TYR A 270 -31.01 -20.81 -13.40
N ILE A 271 -30.68 -19.53 -13.48
CA ILE A 271 -31.53 -18.51 -14.16
C ILE A 271 -31.70 -18.86 -15.63
N TRP A 272 -30.62 -19.25 -16.31
CA TRP A 272 -30.69 -19.61 -17.73
C TRP A 272 -31.60 -20.82 -17.97
N ARG A 273 -31.47 -21.86 -17.12
CA ARG A 273 -32.38 -23.03 -17.16
C ARG A 273 -33.85 -22.66 -16.91
N GLN A 274 -34.10 -21.69 -16.04
CA GLN A 274 -35.46 -21.23 -15.78
C GLN A 274 -36.04 -20.50 -17.01
N ILE A 275 -35.28 -19.63 -17.61
CA ILE A 275 -35.68 -18.91 -18.85
C ILE A 275 -35.96 -19.90 -19.97
N GLU A 276 -35.11 -20.94 -20.13
CA GLU A 276 -35.29 -21.96 -21.18
C GLU A 276 -36.56 -22.78 -20.95
N LYS A 277 -36.86 -23.16 -19.71
CA LYS A 277 -38.12 -23.83 -19.37
C LYS A 277 -39.34 -22.98 -19.65
N ASP A 278 -39.28 -21.68 -19.37
CA ASP A 278 -40.42 -20.79 -19.61
C ASP A 278 -40.62 -20.54 -21.12
N ARG A 279 -39.53 -20.43 -21.89
CA ARG A 279 -39.61 -20.40 -23.36
C ARG A 279 -40.25 -21.64 -23.94
N LEU A 280 -39.86 -22.84 -23.46
CA LEU A 280 -40.44 -24.10 -23.90
C LEU A 280 -41.94 -24.20 -23.58
N LYS A 281 -42.35 -23.70 -22.38
CA LYS A 281 -43.78 -23.62 -22.03
C LYS A 281 -44.56 -22.68 -22.95
N GLN A 282 -43.99 -21.50 -23.29
CA GLN A 282 -44.63 -20.56 -24.19
C GLN A 282 -44.78 -21.17 -25.58
N ILE A 283 -43.75 -21.77 -26.13
CA ILE A 283 -43.80 -22.46 -27.46
C ILE A 283 -44.84 -23.58 -27.46
N ASN A 284 -44.90 -24.42 -26.43
CA ASN A 284 -45.88 -25.48 -26.32
C ASN A 284 -47.31 -24.94 -26.22
N ALA A 285 -47.54 -23.84 -25.46
CA ALA A 285 -48.84 -23.23 -25.35
C ALA A 285 -49.28 -22.61 -26.70
N GLU A 286 -48.33 -22.02 -27.44
CA GLU A 286 -48.60 -21.45 -28.78
C GLU A 286 -48.95 -22.55 -29.79
N ILE A 287 -48.24 -23.71 -29.78
CA ILE A 287 -48.50 -24.88 -30.58
C ILE A 287 -49.89 -25.45 -30.24
N GLU A 288 -50.23 -25.53 -28.94
CA GLU A 288 -51.54 -26.03 -28.50
C GLU A 288 -52.69 -25.09 -28.89
N GLY A 289 -52.46 -23.76 -28.78
CA GLY A 289 -53.39 -22.75 -29.31
C GLY A 289 -53.61 -22.86 -30.83
N LEU A 290 -52.55 -23.08 -31.60
CA LEU A 290 -52.65 -23.31 -33.04
C LEU A 290 -53.38 -24.62 -33.34
N ARG A 291 -53.17 -25.69 -32.58
CA ARG A 291 -53.92 -26.97 -32.72
C ARG A 291 -55.41 -26.81 -32.46
N LEU A 292 -55.77 -26.03 -31.40
CA LEU A 292 -57.17 -25.73 -31.07
C LEU A 292 -57.87 -24.91 -32.17
N THR A 293 -57.19 -23.89 -32.69
CA THR A 293 -57.72 -23.05 -33.77
C THR A 293 -57.85 -23.83 -35.08
N ALA A 294 -56.90 -24.66 -35.39
CA ALA A 294 -56.98 -25.57 -36.55
C ALA A 294 -58.09 -26.63 -36.42
N GLY A 295 -58.43 -26.98 -35.15
CA GLY A 295 -59.53 -27.88 -34.83
C GLY A 295 -60.91 -27.31 -35.11
N LEU A 296 -61.04 -25.98 -35.18
CA LEU A 296 -62.27 -25.25 -35.46
C LEU A 296 -62.40 -24.86 -36.95
N MET A 297 -61.36 -25.00 -37.75
CA MET A 297 -61.40 -24.74 -39.19
C MET A 297 -61.68 -26.02 -39.97
N GLU A 298 -62.55 -25.92 -40.96
CA GLU A 298 -62.75 -26.98 -41.95
C GLU A 298 -61.59 -26.98 -42.91
N GLY A 299 -60.62 -27.89 -42.69
CA GLY A 299 -59.39 -28.00 -43.49
C GLY A 299 -58.48 -29.15 -43.09
N CYS A 300 -57.44 -29.37 -43.85
CA CYS A 300 -56.44 -30.37 -43.60
C CYS A 300 -55.22 -29.71 -42.94
N MET A 301 -54.80 -30.19 -41.77
CA MET A 301 -53.63 -29.74 -41.06
C MET A 301 -52.52 -30.80 -41.13
N PHE A 302 -51.35 -30.34 -41.51
CA PHE A 302 -50.19 -31.24 -41.62
C PHE A 302 -48.95 -30.61 -40.88
N GLU A 303 -48.12 -31.45 -40.35
CA GLU A 303 -46.84 -31.09 -39.74
C GLU A 303 -45.72 -31.66 -40.61
N PHE A 304 -44.74 -30.81 -40.94
CA PHE A 304 -43.58 -31.25 -41.72
C PHE A 304 -42.32 -31.19 -40.83
N ASP A 305 -41.71 -32.35 -40.58
CA ASP A 305 -40.45 -32.45 -39.88
C ASP A 305 -39.28 -32.13 -40.82
N LEU A 306 -38.68 -30.98 -40.64
CA LEU A 306 -37.54 -30.48 -41.43
C LEU A 306 -36.28 -31.34 -41.32
N LYS A 307 -36.12 -32.13 -40.23
CA LYS A 307 -34.96 -33.02 -40.05
C LYS A 307 -35.10 -34.36 -40.74
N THR A 308 -36.29 -34.92 -40.69
CA THR A 308 -36.57 -36.21 -41.24
C THR A 308 -37.24 -36.14 -42.63
N CYS A 309 -37.59 -34.93 -43.09
CA CYS A 309 -38.32 -34.68 -44.33
C CYS A 309 -39.61 -35.50 -44.43
N LYS A 310 -40.29 -35.75 -43.31
CA LYS A 310 -41.53 -36.53 -43.27
C LYS A 310 -42.72 -35.64 -42.97
N PHE A 311 -43.84 -35.91 -43.60
CA PHE A 311 -45.12 -35.30 -43.33
C PHE A 311 -45.93 -36.15 -42.36
N LEU A 312 -46.60 -35.47 -41.40
CA LEU A 312 -47.61 -36.02 -40.52
C LEU A 312 -48.92 -35.29 -40.73
N ILE A 313 -49.98 -35.96 -41.15
CA ILE A 313 -51.30 -35.39 -41.23
C ILE A 313 -51.95 -35.43 -39.86
N VAL A 314 -52.21 -34.24 -39.30
CA VAL A 314 -52.74 -34.11 -37.92
C VAL A 314 -54.26 -34.21 -37.88
N LYS A 315 -54.96 -33.79 -38.94
CA LYS A 315 -56.40 -33.86 -39.05
C LYS A 315 -56.84 -33.79 -40.49
N ASN A 316 -57.79 -34.67 -40.85
CA ASN A 316 -58.46 -34.60 -42.14
C ASN A 316 -59.97 -34.41 -41.87
N THR A 317 -60.56 -33.31 -42.29
CA THR A 317 -61.99 -32.95 -42.07
C THR A 317 -62.86 -33.25 -43.26
N GLY A 318 -62.38 -34.05 -44.20
CA GLY A 318 -63.20 -34.44 -45.34
C GLY A 318 -64.15 -35.61 -45.02
N GLU A 319 -65.40 -35.27 -44.64
CA GLU A 319 -66.50 -36.29 -44.75
C GLU A 319 -66.85 -36.42 -46.18
N GLY A 320 -66.49 -37.55 -46.80
CA GLY A 320 -66.96 -37.91 -48.10
C GLY A 320 -66.11 -38.92 -48.76
N THR A 321 -66.62 -40.15 -48.76
CA THR A 321 -66.42 -41.28 -49.73
C THR A 321 -65.04 -41.30 -50.41
N ASP A 322 -64.28 -42.35 -50.14
CA ASP A 322 -63.00 -42.75 -50.74
C ASP A 322 -61.73 -42.06 -50.21
N GLY A 323 -61.49 -42.28 -48.93
CA GLY A 323 -60.35 -41.69 -48.23
C GLY A 323 -58.98 -42.07 -48.80
N HIS A 324 -58.82 -43.09 -49.58
CA HIS A 324 -57.53 -43.48 -50.10
C HIS A 324 -57.07 -42.72 -51.38
N ASN A 325 -58.03 -42.21 -52.15
CA ASN A 325 -57.71 -41.40 -53.36
C ASN A 325 -57.45 -39.95 -53.07
N THR A 326 -58.11 -39.37 -52.04
CA THR A 326 -57.97 -37.99 -51.64
C THR A 326 -56.63 -37.70 -50.93
N GLU A 327 -56.19 -38.65 -50.12
CA GLU A 327 -54.93 -38.57 -49.43
C GLU A 327 -53.72 -38.57 -50.39
N LYS A 328 -53.80 -39.43 -51.42
CA LYS A 328 -52.76 -39.50 -52.45
C LYS A 328 -52.70 -38.25 -53.32
N GLN A 329 -53.86 -37.70 -53.70
CA GLN A 329 -53.95 -36.42 -54.48
C GLN A 329 -53.51 -35.18 -53.70
N ILE A 330 -53.78 -35.17 -52.40
CA ILE A 330 -53.33 -34.10 -51.53
C ILE A 330 -51.81 -34.16 -51.32
N LEU A 331 -51.28 -35.35 -51.12
CA LEU A 331 -49.83 -35.58 -50.99
C LEU A 331 -49.10 -35.26 -52.31
N GLU A 332 -49.69 -35.56 -53.48
CA GLU A 332 -49.10 -35.29 -54.79
C GLU A 332 -49.09 -33.79 -55.09
N LYS A 333 -50.17 -33.02 -54.78
CA LYS A 333 -50.25 -31.58 -54.88
C LYS A 333 -49.34 -30.85 -53.90
N LEU A 334 -49.27 -31.34 -52.66
CA LEU A 334 -48.36 -30.78 -51.63
C LEU A 334 -46.91 -31.07 -51.97
N SER A 335 -46.58 -32.25 -52.51
CA SER A 335 -45.22 -32.58 -52.93
C SER A 335 -44.73 -31.65 -54.04
N GLY A 336 -45.65 -31.36 -55.03
CA GLY A 336 -45.37 -30.40 -56.12
C GLY A 336 -45.09 -29.01 -55.58
N PHE A 337 -45.99 -28.48 -54.70
CA PHE A 337 -45.82 -27.14 -54.09
C PHE A 337 -44.55 -27.00 -53.23
N ILE A 338 -44.21 -28.05 -52.52
CA ILE A 338 -42.98 -28.07 -51.68
C ILE A 338 -41.73 -28.15 -52.50
N THR A 339 -41.75 -28.96 -53.58
CA THR A 339 -40.63 -29.06 -54.50
C THR A 339 -40.32 -27.72 -55.17
N ASP A 340 -41.37 -26.99 -55.59
CA ASP A 340 -41.23 -25.66 -56.14
C ASP A 340 -40.73 -24.64 -55.12
N THR A 341 -41.26 -24.67 -53.89
CA THR A 341 -40.80 -23.78 -52.80
C THR A 341 -39.37 -24.05 -52.33
N ILE A 342 -38.96 -25.32 -52.31
CA ILE A 342 -37.56 -25.71 -51.99
C ILE A 342 -36.64 -25.35 -53.16
N ALA A 343 -37.06 -25.46 -54.38
CA ALA A 343 -36.30 -25.05 -55.58
C ALA A 343 -36.09 -23.51 -55.57
N GLU A 344 -37.15 -22.72 -55.26
CA GLU A 344 -37.03 -21.26 -55.09
C GLU A 344 -36.08 -20.87 -53.94
N ARG A 345 -36.19 -21.54 -52.79
CA ARG A 345 -35.28 -21.28 -51.66
C ARG A 345 -33.83 -21.65 -51.91
N ASN A 346 -33.58 -22.77 -52.59
CA ASN A 346 -32.23 -23.16 -52.99
C ASN A 346 -31.64 -22.20 -54.04
N SER A 347 -32.45 -21.60 -54.94
CA SER A 347 -32.00 -20.57 -55.86
C SER A 347 -31.67 -19.25 -55.13
N ILE A 348 -32.37 -18.89 -54.05
CA ILE A 348 -32.07 -17.76 -53.20
C ILE A 348 -30.83 -17.98 -52.36
N CYS A 349 -30.63 -19.19 -51.82
CA CYS A 349 -29.39 -19.54 -51.10
C CYS A 349 -28.15 -19.56 -52.01
N LEU A 350 -28.26 -19.98 -53.25
CA LEU A 350 -27.16 -19.94 -54.22
C LEU A 350 -26.81 -18.50 -54.66
N LEU A 351 -27.75 -17.60 -54.68
CA LEU A 351 -27.50 -16.19 -54.97
C LEU A 351 -26.79 -15.47 -53.79
N TYR A 352 -27.02 -15.91 -52.55
CA TYR A 352 -26.35 -15.33 -51.39
C TYR A 352 -24.94 -15.86 -51.10
N THR A 353 -24.54 -17.01 -51.70
CA THR A 353 -23.19 -17.58 -51.49
C THR A 353 -22.23 -17.28 -52.63
N SER A 354 -22.64 -16.56 -53.67
CA SER A 354 -21.77 -16.18 -54.79
C SER A 354 -21.12 -14.79 -54.67
N ASP A 355 -21.49 -14.00 -53.63
CA ASP A 355 -20.93 -12.66 -53.38
C ASP A 355 -20.24 -12.52 -52.00
N ALA A 356 -19.56 -13.59 -51.50
CA ALA A 356 -18.71 -13.53 -50.30
C ALA A 356 -17.34 -14.10 -50.59
#